data_f211a1c3f2cda100f64e5bcff1d68a81
#
_entry.id   f211a1c3f2cda100f64e5bcff1d68a81
#
_cell.length_a   1.000
_cell.length_b   1.000
_cell.length_c   1.000
_cell.angle_alpha   90.00
_cell.angle_beta   90.00
_cell.angle_gamma   90.00
#
_symmetry.space_group_name_H-M   'P 1'
#
loop_
_entity.id
_entity.type
_entity.pdbx_description
1 polymer ?
#
loop_
_entity_poly.entity_id
_entity_poly.type
_entity_poly.pdbx_seq_one_letter_code
_entity_poly.pdbx_strand_id
1 'polypeptide(L)'
;MGFMDSIKTVFSKLLDFNGRARRSELWWSYLAIMVVSGIVQQCIANPWIGLVIAALAHLLLLAVTVRRMHDRNMSGIWPVVSFILTTYQQSYLMASGLPEKLNTVNPNPDEIFQIFNSPLIYLPTIVLMITNLVIFITCLLDSKKADNKYGQSPKYREIEAL
;
A
#
# COMPACT_ATOMS: atom_id res chain seq x y z
N MET A 1 -17.47 -12.31 -2.89
CA MET A 1 -16.08 -12.73 -3.19
C MET A 1 -15.42 -13.16 -1.88
N GLY A 2 -14.99 -14.42 -1.81
CA GLY A 2 -14.37 -15.00 -0.63
C GLY A 2 -12.89 -14.64 -0.49
N PHE A 3 -12.26 -15.06 0.61
CA PHE A 3 -10.83 -14.84 0.88
C PHE A 3 -9.94 -15.41 -0.24
N MET A 4 -10.12 -16.70 -0.56
CA MET A 4 -9.30 -17.39 -1.58
C MET A 4 -9.49 -16.80 -2.98
N ASP A 5 -10.72 -16.41 -3.34
CA ASP A 5 -11.00 -15.79 -4.64
C ASP A 5 -10.33 -14.43 -4.75
N SER A 6 -10.30 -13.67 -3.66
CA SER A 6 -9.64 -12.37 -3.61
C SER A 6 -8.14 -12.50 -3.85
N ILE A 7 -7.49 -13.44 -3.17
CA ILE A 7 -6.05 -13.70 -3.35
C ILE A 7 -5.75 -14.16 -4.78
N LYS A 8 -6.49 -15.15 -5.32
CA LYS A 8 -6.33 -15.59 -6.70
C LYS A 8 -6.47 -14.44 -7.70
N THR A 9 -7.47 -13.58 -7.49
CA THR A 9 -7.71 -12.42 -8.37
C THR A 9 -6.56 -11.43 -8.33
N VAL A 10 -6.00 -11.13 -7.14
CA VAL A 10 -4.87 -10.21 -7.04
C VAL A 10 -3.63 -10.80 -7.71
N PHE A 11 -3.31 -12.08 -7.51
CA PHE A 11 -2.17 -12.71 -8.18
C PHE A 11 -2.36 -12.84 -9.69
N SER A 12 -3.56 -13.09 -10.18
CA SER A 12 -3.82 -13.13 -11.64
C SER A 12 -3.81 -11.74 -12.29
N LYS A 13 -3.98 -10.66 -11.51
CA LYS A 13 -4.07 -9.27 -11.97
C LYS A 13 -3.01 -8.36 -11.35
N LEU A 14 -1.82 -8.90 -11.05
CA LEU A 14 -0.74 -8.16 -10.39
C LEU A 14 -0.31 -6.90 -11.13
N LEU A 15 -0.28 -6.94 -12.46
CA LEU A 15 0.13 -5.84 -13.33
C LEU A 15 -1.06 -5.25 -14.13
N ASP A 16 -2.28 -5.66 -13.81
CA ASP A 16 -3.47 -5.10 -14.44
C ASP A 16 -4.00 -3.94 -13.60
N PHE A 17 -3.71 -2.74 -14.06
CA PHE A 17 -4.16 -1.48 -13.45
C PHE A 17 -5.51 -1.01 -13.99
N ASN A 18 -6.08 -1.71 -14.99
CA ASN A 18 -7.33 -1.34 -15.61
C ASN A 18 -8.54 -1.91 -14.86
N GLY A 19 -9.69 -1.29 -15.08
CA GLY A 19 -10.95 -1.74 -14.48
C GLY A 19 -11.14 -1.30 -13.03
N ARG A 20 -11.98 -2.03 -12.31
CA ARG A 20 -12.47 -1.70 -10.96
C ARG A 20 -12.29 -2.90 -10.02
N ALA A 21 -12.03 -2.66 -8.73
CA ALA A 21 -11.90 -3.71 -7.71
C ALA A 21 -12.93 -3.54 -6.59
N ARG A 22 -13.39 -4.68 -6.03
CA ARG A 22 -14.29 -4.72 -4.87
C ARG A 22 -13.54 -4.43 -3.58
N ARG A 23 -14.26 -3.97 -2.54
CA ARG A 23 -13.70 -3.82 -1.18
C ARG A 23 -13.12 -5.14 -0.66
N SER A 24 -13.86 -6.25 -0.83
CA SER A 24 -13.40 -7.56 -0.35
C SER A 24 -12.13 -8.03 -1.05
N GLU A 25 -11.96 -7.74 -2.36
CA GLU A 25 -10.73 -8.04 -3.10
C GLU A 25 -9.53 -7.31 -2.48
N LEU A 26 -9.67 -6.02 -2.19
CA LEU A 26 -8.61 -5.23 -1.58
C LEU A 26 -8.31 -5.70 -0.15
N TRP A 27 -9.31 -5.75 0.74
CA TRP A 27 -9.07 -5.97 2.17
C TRP A 27 -8.55 -7.37 2.49
N TRP A 28 -9.05 -8.41 1.82
CA TRP A 28 -8.54 -9.77 2.01
C TRP A 28 -7.10 -9.92 1.51
N SER A 29 -6.79 -9.30 0.38
CA SER A 29 -5.43 -9.34 -0.16
C SER A 29 -4.47 -8.51 0.68
N TYR A 30 -4.92 -7.35 1.15
CA TYR A 30 -4.14 -6.51 2.07
C TYR A 30 -3.80 -7.28 3.35
N LEU A 31 -4.80 -7.90 3.98
CA LEU A 31 -4.59 -8.70 5.20
C LEU A 31 -3.59 -9.84 4.95
N ALA A 32 -3.78 -10.62 3.87
CA ALA A 32 -2.91 -11.74 3.57
C ALA A 32 -1.46 -11.31 3.32
N ILE A 33 -1.25 -10.29 2.49
CA ILE A 33 0.10 -9.81 2.15
C ILE A 33 0.77 -9.17 3.37
N MET A 34 0.05 -8.42 4.20
CA MET A 34 0.58 -7.83 5.44
C MET A 34 1.01 -8.90 6.44
N VAL A 35 0.20 -9.93 6.64
CA VAL A 35 0.54 -11.04 7.56
C VAL A 35 1.76 -11.80 7.05
N VAL A 36 1.76 -12.18 5.78
CA VAL A 36 2.88 -12.95 5.19
C VAL A 36 4.17 -12.11 5.20
N SER A 37 4.12 -10.86 4.73
CA SER A 37 5.31 -9.99 4.72
C SER A 37 5.82 -9.69 6.13
N GLY A 38 4.93 -9.52 7.11
CA GLY A 38 5.30 -9.32 8.51
C GLY A 38 6.02 -10.53 9.10
N ILE A 39 5.52 -11.75 8.86
CA ILE A 39 6.17 -13.00 9.30
C ILE A 39 7.55 -13.15 8.63
N VAL A 40 7.62 -12.94 7.32
CA VAL A 40 8.88 -13.05 6.57
C VAL A 40 9.91 -12.04 7.07
N GLN A 41 9.52 -10.81 7.36
CA GLN A 41 10.42 -9.79 7.89
C GLN A 41 10.99 -10.15 9.27
N GLN A 42 10.24 -10.85 10.13
CA GLN A 42 10.75 -11.31 11.44
C GLN A 42 11.88 -12.36 11.30
N CYS A 43 11.90 -13.09 10.18
CA CYS A 43 12.92 -14.10 9.91
C CYS A 43 14.19 -13.52 9.26
N ILE A 44 14.21 -12.22 8.93
CA ILE A 44 15.29 -11.59 8.17
C ILE A 44 16.04 -10.62 9.06
N ALA A 45 17.30 -10.93 9.33
CA ALA A 45 18.17 -10.06 10.12
C ALA A 45 18.73 -8.86 9.32
N ASN A 46 18.80 -8.96 7.98
CA ASN A 46 19.35 -7.89 7.16
C ASN A 46 18.28 -6.84 6.83
N PRO A 47 18.44 -5.58 7.29
CA PRO A 47 17.44 -4.52 7.08
C PRO A 47 17.20 -4.17 5.62
N TRP A 48 18.23 -4.27 4.75
CA TRP A 48 18.10 -3.99 3.32
C TRP A 48 17.24 -5.04 2.59
N ILE A 49 17.36 -6.30 2.99
CA ILE A 49 16.49 -7.37 2.47
C ILE A 49 15.06 -7.12 2.94
N GLY A 50 14.88 -6.74 4.20
CA GLY A 50 13.57 -6.34 4.75
C GLY A 50 12.92 -5.19 3.96
N LEU A 51 13.70 -4.18 3.57
CA LEU A 51 13.24 -3.08 2.72
C LEU A 51 12.74 -3.57 1.35
N VAL A 52 13.49 -4.44 0.70
CA VAL A 52 13.09 -5.02 -0.59
C VAL A 52 11.78 -5.80 -0.47
N ILE A 53 11.62 -6.61 0.58
CA ILE A 53 10.39 -7.37 0.82
C ILE A 53 9.20 -6.44 1.07
N ALA A 54 9.39 -5.37 1.85
CA ALA A 54 8.35 -4.38 2.08
C ALA A 54 7.93 -3.68 0.78
N ALA A 55 8.88 -3.31 -0.06
CA ALA A 55 8.62 -2.70 -1.36
C ALA A 55 7.87 -3.65 -2.30
N LEU A 56 8.26 -4.94 -2.34
CA LEU A 56 7.56 -5.97 -3.11
C LEU A 56 6.13 -6.19 -2.61
N ALA A 57 5.92 -6.28 -1.30
CA ALA A 57 4.59 -6.42 -0.71
C ALA A 57 3.68 -5.23 -1.09
N HIS A 58 4.23 -4.01 -1.04
CA HIS A 58 3.50 -2.81 -1.44
C HIS A 58 3.21 -2.79 -2.95
N LEU A 59 4.14 -3.25 -3.78
CA LEU A 59 3.96 -3.38 -5.23
C LEU A 59 2.85 -4.38 -5.59
N LEU A 60 2.77 -5.51 -4.88
CA LEU A 60 1.71 -6.51 -5.07
C LEU A 60 0.31 -5.92 -4.80
N LEU A 61 0.21 -4.98 -3.86
CA LEU A 61 -1.06 -4.31 -3.51
C LEU A 61 -1.36 -3.10 -4.41
N LEU A 62 -0.38 -2.60 -5.17
CA LEU A 62 -0.52 -1.37 -5.94
C LEU A 62 -1.64 -1.48 -6.97
N ALA A 63 -1.65 -2.55 -7.78
CA ALA A 63 -2.64 -2.72 -8.85
C ALA A 63 -4.08 -2.82 -8.31
N VAL A 64 -4.31 -3.59 -7.23
CA VAL A 64 -5.64 -3.69 -6.63
C VAL A 64 -6.08 -2.38 -5.99
N THR A 65 -5.16 -1.61 -5.40
CA THR A 65 -5.46 -0.30 -4.81
C THR A 65 -5.81 0.72 -5.90
N VAL A 66 -5.08 0.73 -7.01
CA VAL A 66 -5.40 1.57 -8.19
C VAL A 66 -6.80 1.23 -8.72
N ARG A 67 -7.12 -0.05 -8.94
CA ARG A 67 -8.46 -0.47 -9.38
C ARG A 67 -9.55 -0.12 -8.37
N ARG A 68 -9.20 -0.06 -7.07
CA ARG A 68 -10.12 0.39 -6.04
C ARG A 68 -10.39 1.90 -6.12
N MET A 69 -9.38 2.73 -6.39
CA MET A 69 -9.57 4.15 -6.67
C MET A 69 -10.46 4.37 -7.90
N HIS A 70 -10.24 3.58 -8.96
CA HIS A 70 -11.06 3.58 -10.17
C HIS A 70 -12.54 3.25 -9.90
N ASP A 71 -12.81 2.36 -8.92
CA ASP A 71 -14.18 2.03 -8.55
C ASP A 71 -14.98 3.22 -8.01
N ARG A 72 -14.28 4.21 -7.45
CA ARG A 72 -14.86 5.50 -7.01
C ARG A 72 -14.75 6.62 -8.04
N ASN A 73 -14.30 6.30 -9.28
CA ASN A 73 -14.01 7.25 -10.37
C ASN A 73 -12.87 8.22 -10.04
N MET A 74 -11.96 7.81 -9.15
CA MET A 74 -10.75 8.56 -8.80
C MET A 74 -9.56 8.07 -9.61
N SER A 75 -8.55 8.93 -9.75
CA SER A 75 -7.32 8.58 -10.46
C SER A 75 -6.47 7.58 -9.66
N GLY A 76 -5.85 6.63 -10.35
CA GLY A 76 -4.86 5.72 -9.79
C GLY A 76 -3.52 6.37 -9.43
N ILE A 77 -3.35 7.68 -9.66
CA ILE A 77 -2.13 8.40 -9.28
C ILE A 77 -1.88 8.38 -7.76
N TRP A 78 -2.94 8.41 -6.96
CA TRP A 78 -2.83 8.42 -5.49
C TRP A 78 -2.03 7.24 -4.92
N PRO A 79 -2.38 5.97 -5.24
CA PRO A 79 -1.57 4.83 -4.80
C PRO A 79 -0.15 4.82 -5.36
N VAL A 80 0.06 5.32 -6.59
CA VAL A 80 1.40 5.41 -7.18
C VAL A 80 2.27 6.40 -6.42
N VAL A 81 1.74 7.59 -6.11
CA VAL A 81 2.44 8.60 -5.29
C VAL A 81 2.75 8.04 -3.90
N SER A 82 1.77 7.35 -3.27
CA SER A 82 2.00 6.71 -1.97
C SER A 82 3.12 5.66 -2.05
N PHE A 83 3.13 4.81 -3.06
CA PHE A 83 4.17 3.80 -3.27
C PHE A 83 5.57 4.43 -3.41
N ILE A 84 5.71 5.44 -4.27
CA ILE A 84 6.99 6.12 -4.52
C ILE A 84 7.50 6.80 -3.24
N LEU A 85 6.65 7.58 -2.58
CA LEU A 85 7.06 8.32 -1.38
C LEU A 85 7.35 7.38 -0.20
N THR A 86 6.59 6.30 -0.02
CA THR A 86 6.86 5.30 1.03
C THR A 86 8.20 4.61 0.80
N THR A 87 8.47 4.18 -0.44
CA THR A 87 9.74 3.54 -0.79
C THR A 87 10.93 4.50 -0.61
N TYR A 88 10.77 5.76 -1.05
CA TYR A 88 11.77 6.81 -0.83
C TYR A 88 12.05 7.00 0.68
N GLN A 89 11.01 7.17 1.48
CA GLN A 89 11.14 7.43 2.91
C GLN A 89 11.81 6.26 3.65
N GLN A 90 11.41 5.03 3.36
CA GLN A 90 12.04 3.84 3.93
C GLN A 90 13.51 3.73 3.54
N SER A 91 13.85 4.01 2.26
CA SER A 91 15.23 3.99 1.77
C SER A 91 16.08 5.08 2.45
N TYR A 92 15.53 6.27 2.64
CA TYR A 92 16.22 7.36 3.34
C TYR A 92 16.48 7.03 4.81
N LEU A 93 15.49 6.50 5.52
CA LEU A 93 15.64 6.10 6.93
C LEU A 93 16.69 4.98 7.08
N MET A 94 16.76 4.07 6.11
CA MET A 94 17.77 3.04 6.07
C MET A 94 19.17 3.62 5.84
N ALA A 95 19.32 4.51 4.84
CA ALA A 95 20.58 5.16 4.51
C ALA A 95 21.08 6.13 5.61
N SER A 96 20.19 6.68 6.44
CA SER A 96 20.55 7.52 7.58
C SER A 96 21.14 6.74 8.77
N GLY A 97 21.21 5.42 8.68
CA GLY A 97 21.70 4.56 9.76
C GLY A 97 20.72 4.45 10.96
N LEU A 98 19.45 4.80 10.74
CA LEU A 98 18.45 4.75 11.82
C LEU A 98 18.33 3.36 12.49
N PRO A 99 18.32 2.24 11.75
CA PRO A 99 18.23 0.91 12.37
C PRO A 99 19.40 0.62 13.34
N GLU A 100 20.62 0.97 12.94
CA GLU A 100 21.82 0.80 13.74
C GLU A 100 21.77 1.68 14.99
N LYS A 101 21.36 2.95 14.84
CA LYS A 101 21.22 3.90 15.95
C LYS A 101 20.18 3.46 16.97
N LEU A 102 19.06 2.88 16.52
CA LEU A 102 18.02 2.36 17.43
C LEU A 102 18.46 1.09 18.17
N ASN A 103 19.37 0.30 17.60
CA ASN A 103 19.86 -0.95 18.19
C ASN A 103 21.08 -0.75 19.13
N THR A 104 21.55 0.48 19.36
CA THR A 104 22.60 0.76 20.33
C THR A 104 22.09 0.61 21.76
N VAL A 105 23.00 0.31 22.70
CA VAL A 105 22.65 0.14 24.14
C VAL A 105 22.03 1.41 24.73
N ASN A 106 22.50 2.58 24.29
CA ASN A 106 21.98 3.90 24.68
C ASN A 106 21.73 4.74 23.42
N PRO A 107 20.55 4.62 22.80
CA PRO A 107 20.21 5.44 21.63
C PRO A 107 20.23 6.94 21.98
N ASN A 108 20.89 7.76 21.18
CA ASN A 108 20.91 9.21 21.35
C ASN A 108 19.60 9.81 20.78
N PRO A 109 18.70 10.36 21.63
CA PRO A 109 17.42 10.91 21.17
C PRO A 109 17.58 12.09 20.22
N ASP A 110 18.62 12.92 20.40
CA ASP A 110 18.83 14.11 19.58
C ASP A 110 19.22 13.75 18.15
N GLU A 111 20.05 12.72 17.95
CA GLU A 111 20.41 12.23 16.62
C GLU A 111 19.20 11.63 15.90
N ILE A 112 18.37 10.87 16.61
CA ILE A 112 17.14 10.30 16.07
C ILE A 112 16.18 11.41 15.68
N PHE A 113 16.00 12.40 16.57
CA PHE A 113 15.13 13.54 16.31
C PHE A 113 15.58 14.35 15.08
N GLN A 114 16.88 14.56 14.89
CA GLN A 114 17.42 15.26 13.71
C GLN A 114 17.07 14.54 12.40
N ILE A 115 17.11 13.19 12.37
CA ILE A 115 16.73 12.41 11.19
C ILE A 115 15.26 12.69 10.83
N PHE A 116 14.35 12.60 11.82
CA PHE A 116 12.91 12.81 11.57
C PHE A 116 12.56 14.28 11.29
N ASN A 117 13.31 15.22 11.84
CA ASN A 117 13.09 16.65 11.62
C ASN A 117 13.74 17.17 10.31
N SER A 118 14.41 16.30 9.54
CA SER A 118 14.94 16.66 8.23
C SER A 118 13.80 17.00 7.26
N PRO A 119 13.89 18.12 6.49
CA PRO A 119 12.93 18.43 5.43
C PRO A 119 12.74 17.30 4.42
N LEU A 120 13.76 16.48 4.22
CA LEU A 120 13.73 15.31 3.35
C LEU A 120 12.82 14.18 3.87
N ILE A 121 12.46 14.22 5.15
CA ILE A 121 11.52 13.26 5.77
C ILE A 121 10.19 13.91 6.08
N TYR A 122 10.14 15.02 6.81
CA TYR A 122 8.87 15.53 7.29
C TYR A 122 7.97 16.06 6.15
N LEU A 123 8.53 16.66 5.08
CA LEU A 123 7.72 17.11 3.95
C LEU A 123 7.04 15.95 3.19
N PRO A 124 7.78 14.89 2.77
CA PRO A 124 7.14 13.70 2.19
C PRO A 124 6.15 13.03 3.15
N THR A 125 6.40 13.05 4.47
CA THR A 125 5.49 12.47 5.47
C THR A 125 4.13 13.18 5.47
N ILE A 126 4.11 14.52 5.39
CA ILE A 126 2.84 15.28 5.31
C ILE A 126 2.07 14.89 4.04
N VAL A 127 2.75 14.82 2.89
CA VAL A 127 2.13 14.42 1.62
C VAL A 127 1.61 12.98 1.71
N LEU A 128 2.38 12.06 2.29
CA LEU A 128 1.96 10.68 2.51
C LEU A 128 0.72 10.58 3.41
N MET A 129 0.69 11.35 4.49
CA MET A 129 -0.44 11.33 5.42
C MET A 129 -1.74 11.75 4.71
N ILE A 130 -1.70 12.82 3.94
CA ILE A 130 -2.85 13.29 3.14
C ILE A 130 -3.24 12.23 2.09
N THR A 131 -2.26 11.74 1.34
CA THR A 131 -2.46 10.75 0.26
C THR A 131 -3.06 9.45 0.81
N ASN A 132 -2.51 8.92 1.90
CA ASN A 132 -2.99 7.68 2.51
C ASN A 132 -4.37 7.86 3.16
N LEU A 133 -4.69 9.04 3.71
CA LEU A 133 -6.02 9.35 4.21
C LEU A 133 -7.07 9.32 3.07
N VAL A 134 -6.76 9.92 1.93
CA VAL A 134 -7.62 9.89 0.73
C VAL A 134 -7.82 8.44 0.25
N ILE A 135 -6.75 7.66 0.15
CA ILE A 135 -6.81 6.24 -0.24
C ILE A 135 -7.68 5.46 0.75
N PHE A 136 -7.43 5.60 2.05
CA PHE A 136 -8.12 4.88 3.11
C PHE A 136 -9.62 5.15 3.08
N ILE A 137 -10.03 6.43 3.06
CA ILE A 137 -11.45 6.81 2.97
C ILE A 137 -12.08 6.20 1.71
N THR A 138 -11.41 6.32 0.56
CA THR A 138 -11.90 5.77 -0.72
C THR A 138 -12.07 4.25 -0.66
N CYS A 139 -11.16 3.55 0.00
CA CYS A 139 -11.22 2.10 0.17
C CYS A 139 -12.34 1.63 1.10
N LEU A 140 -12.75 2.45 2.07
CA LEU A 140 -13.88 2.16 2.97
C LEU A 140 -15.25 2.37 2.30
N LEU A 141 -15.37 3.34 1.40
CA LEU A 141 -16.63 3.66 0.73
C LEU A 141 -17.11 2.48 -0.13
N ASP A 142 -18.43 2.28 -0.26
CA ASP A 142 -18.97 1.20 -1.11
C ASP A 142 -18.77 1.49 -2.61
N SER A 143 -18.84 0.44 -3.43
CA SER A 143 -18.74 0.55 -4.90
C SER A 143 -19.88 1.41 -5.46
N LYS A 144 -19.58 2.27 -6.44
CA LYS A 144 -20.62 2.98 -7.19
C LYS A 144 -21.33 1.99 -8.12
N LYS A 145 -22.67 2.02 -8.12
CA LYS A 145 -23.50 1.18 -9.00
C LYS A 145 -23.33 1.56 -10.47
N ALA A 146 -23.34 2.86 -10.74
CA ALA A 146 -23.22 3.37 -12.11
C ALA A 146 -21.87 3.02 -12.76
N ASP A 147 -21.90 2.78 -14.04
CA ASP A 147 -20.71 2.65 -14.86
C ASP A 147 -19.91 3.95 -14.84
N ASN A 148 -18.61 3.84 -14.97
CA ASN A 148 -17.71 4.98 -15.03
C ASN A 148 -16.65 4.75 -16.13
N LYS A 149 -15.75 5.73 -16.32
CA LYS A 149 -14.70 5.65 -17.36
C LYS A 149 -13.77 4.42 -17.25
N TYR A 150 -13.81 3.70 -16.15
CA TYR A 150 -13.02 2.48 -15.90
C TYR A 150 -13.85 1.20 -16.06
N GLY A 151 -15.10 1.31 -16.48
CA GLY A 151 -15.99 0.19 -16.78
C GLY A 151 -17.08 -0.07 -15.74
N GLN A 152 -17.70 -1.23 -15.86
CA GLN A 152 -18.80 -1.68 -15.00
C GLN A 152 -18.32 -2.06 -13.59
N SER A 153 -19.22 -1.90 -12.61
CA SER A 153 -18.93 -2.31 -11.24
C SER A 153 -18.90 -3.83 -11.10
N PRO A 154 -17.79 -4.43 -10.68
CA PRO A 154 -17.69 -5.87 -10.51
C PRO A 154 -18.66 -6.42 -9.45
N LYS A 155 -19.07 -5.59 -8.47
CA LYS A 155 -20.05 -5.96 -7.46
C LYS A 155 -21.45 -6.14 -8.04
N TYR A 156 -21.88 -5.23 -8.90
CA TYR A 156 -23.26 -5.22 -9.42
C TYR A 156 -23.41 -6.09 -10.66
N ARG A 157 -22.38 -6.24 -11.48
CA ARG A 157 -22.37 -7.18 -12.60
C ARG A 157 -22.64 -8.64 -12.20
N GLU A 158 -22.12 -9.09 -11.04
CA GLU A 158 -22.40 -10.44 -10.54
C GLU A 158 -23.83 -10.59 -10.00
N ILE A 159 -24.42 -9.51 -9.47
CA ILE A 159 -25.81 -9.53 -8.97
C ILE A 159 -26.80 -9.61 -10.15
N GLU A 160 -26.49 -8.97 -11.27
CA GLU A 160 -27.30 -8.99 -12.49
C GLU A 160 -27.18 -10.31 -13.27
N ALA A 161 -26.14 -11.11 -13.01
CA ALA A 161 -25.90 -12.41 -13.63
C ALA A 161 -26.49 -13.60 -12.84
N LEU A 162 -27.10 -13.37 -11.67
CA LEU A 162 -27.79 -14.36 -10.84
C LEU A 162 -29.31 -14.30 -11.03
#